data_b4af81f49e1c508dd9cfa440dd1a4c2b
#
_entry.id   b4af81f49e1c508dd9cfa440dd1a4c2b
#
_cell.length_a   1.000
_cell.length_b   1.000
_cell.length_c   1.000
_cell.angle_alpha   90.00
_cell.angle_beta   90.00
_cell.angle_gamma   90.00
#
_symmetry.space_group_name_H-M   'P 1'
#
loop_
_entity.id
_entity.type
_entity.pdbx_description
1 polymer ?
#
loop_
_entity_poly.entity_id
_entity_poly.type
_entity_poly.pdbx_seq_one_letter_code
_entity_poly.pdbx_strand_id
1 'polypeptide(L)'
;YEILIGLVGSEMCIRDREDRIISENVGAIVVTTGFNVLNTDFFPEYGYGKYKDIITGIQFERLASASGPTLGEIRRPSDGKIPQKIVFVACAGSRDPAKGIPYCSKICCMYTAKHAMLYQHKVHNGESYVFYMDIRAGGKNYEEFVRRAIEEDGVNYIRGRVARIYEKNGKLIVKGVDTLLGASPVEIEADMVVLATAGVANKGAEDLAQKMHISYDPYQFFAEAHPKLKPVETNTAGIFLAGACQAPKDIPETVGMASGAAVKVASLFSQANLVREPMIAVVNRTAPPLFSTCVGCFMCQTACPYQAIEREEIKDRTGKVLKTVAKVNPGLCQGCGTCVAFCRSKSIDIQGYSNEQVYAEVMALLNN
;
A
#
# COMPACT_ATOMS: atom_id res chain seq x y z
N TYR A 1 8.16 -7.43 -33.10
CA TYR A 1 9.55 -7.87 -32.88
C TYR A 1 10.51 -6.68 -32.85
N GLU A 2 10.35 -5.71 -33.76
CA GLU A 2 11.13 -4.46 -33.77
C GLU A 2 10.90 -3.59 -32.52
N ILE A 3 9.69 -3.58 -31.99
CA ILE A 3 9.37 -2.88 -30.73
C ILE A 3 10.11 -3.52 -29.54
N LEU A 4 10.24 -4.85 -29.52
CA LEU A 4 10.99 -5.57 -28.48
C LEU A 4 12.51 -5.31 -28.59
N ILE A 5 13.05 -5.19 -29.78
CA ILE A 5 14.45 -4.81 -29.99
C ILE A 5 14.70 -3.38 -29.52
N GLY A 6 13.78 -2.45 -29.78
CA GLY A 6 13.85 -1.09 -29.26
C GLY A 6 13.79 -1.01 -27.74
N LEU A 7 12.96 -1.84 -27.09
CA LEU A 7 12.89 -1.95 -25.62
C LEU A 7 14.16 -2.60 -25.04
N VAL A 8 14.68 -3.63 -25.68
CA VAL A 8 15.95 -4.28 -25.28
C VAL A 8 17.11 -3.30 -25.42
N GLY A 9 17.14 -2.51 -26.48
CA GLY A 9 18.14 -1.45 -26.67
C GLY A 9 18.04 -0.36 -25.58
N SER A 10 16.83 0.06 -25.19
CA SER A 10 16.62 1.01 -24.11
C SER A 10 16.99 0.45 -22.74
N GLU A 11 16.73 -0.83 -22.48
CA GLU A 11 17.17 -1.51 -21.26
C GLU A 11 18.69 -1.60 -21.16
N MET A 12 19.40 -1.92 -22.25
CA MET A 12 20.86 -1.90 -22.28
C MET A 12 21.39 -0.50 -21.97
N CYS A 13 20.82 0.54 -22.58
CA CYS A 13 21.21 1.93 -22.31
C CYS A 13 20.93 2.36 -20.85
N ILE A 14 19.92 1.78 -20.19
CA ILE A 14 19.62 2.04 -18.78
C ILE A 14 20.62 1.34 -17.88
N ARG A 15 21.00 0.09 -18.19
CA ARG A 15 21.96 -0.70 -17.40
C ARG A 15 23.39 -0.15 -17.43
N ASP A 16 23.77 0.50 -18.52
CA ASP A 16 25.11 1.08 -18.69
C ASP A 16 25.23 2.49 -18.08
N ARG A 17 24.16 3.03 -17.52
CA ARG A 17 24.19 4.35 -16.84
C ARG A 17 24.63 4.19 -15.40
N GLU A 18 25.56 5.05 -15.00
CA GLU A 18 25.90 5.23 -13.59
C GLU A 18 24.72 5.85 -12.82
N ASP A 19 24.51 5.42 -11.60
CA ASP A 19 23.51 6.00 -10.70
C ASP A 19 23.85 7.45 -10.42
N ARG A 20 22.92 8.35 -10.72
CA ARG A 20 23.06 9.78 -10.46
C ARG A 20 22.00 10.23 -9.46
N ILE A 21 22.46 10.77 -8.35
CA ILE A 21 21.58 11.42 -7.37
C ILE A 21 21.27 12.85 -7.85
N ILE A 22 19.98 13.15 -8.01
CA ILE A 22 19.49 14.48 -8.39
C ILE A 22 18.69 15.03 -7.20
N SER A 23 18.89 16.28 -6.86
CA SER A 23 18.12 16.99 -5.84
C SER A 23 17.19 17.99 -6.51
N GLU A 24 15.89 17.86 -6.25
CA GLU A 24 14.85 18.71 -6.81
C GLU A 24 13.99 19.32 -5.69
N ASN A 25 13.66 20.61 -5.82
CA ASN A 25 12.70 21.28 -4.96
C ASN A 25 11.29 21.13 -5.54
N VAL A 26 10.42 20.41 -4.84
CA VAL A 26 9.06 20.15 -5.29
C VAL A 26 8.04 20.76 -4.34
N GLY A 27 6.89 21.19 -4.87
CA GLY A 27 5.80 21.77 -4.07
C GLY A 27 4.88 20.70 -3.44
N ALA A 28 4.85 19.48 -3.98
CA ALA A 28 4.07 18.35 -3.46
C ALA A 28 4.70 17.02 -3.88
N ILE A 29 4.38 15.97 -3.13
CA ILE A 29 4.78 14.58 -3.43
C ILE A 29 3.51 13.74 -3.49
N VAL A 30 3.34 12.93 -4.55
CA VAL A 30 2.29 11.92 -4.64
C VAL A 30 2.93 10.54 -4.61
N VAL A 31 2.64 9.77 -3.56
CA VAL A 31 3.18 8.43 -3.35
C VAL A 31 2.32 7.40 -4.05
N THR A 32 2.90 6.68 -5.01
CA THR A 32 2.21 5.71 -5.88
C THR A 32 2.99 4.41 -6.04
N THR A 33 3.64 3.96 -4.97
CA THR A 33 4.57 2.82 -5.00
C THR A 33 3.90 1.46 -5.24
N GLY A 34 2.55 1.40 -5.21
CA GLY A 34 1.81 0.18 -5.48
C GLY A 34 1.91 -0.86 -4.35
N PHE A 35 1.88 -2.15 -4.73
CA PHE A 35 1.94 -3.29 -3.81
C PHE A 35 2.80 -4.40 -4.37
N ASN A 36 3.19 -5.35 -3.53
CA ASN A 36 3.84 -6.60 -3.92
C ASN A 36 2.90 -7.78 -3.73
N VAL A 37 3.21 -8.88 -4.40
CA VAL A 37 2.58 -10.18 -4.19
C VAL A 37 3.28 -10.88 -3.04
N LEU A 38 2.52 -11.51 -2.15
CA LEU A 38 3.07 -12.27 -1.03
C LEU A 38 4.03 -13.35 -1.53
N ASN A 39 5.18 -13.47 -0.87
CA ASN A 39 6.12 -14.54 -1.17
C ASN A 39 5.49 -15.91 -0.93
N THR A 40 5.60 -16.76 -1.91
CA THR A 40 4.99 -18.10 -1.94
C THR A 40 5.69 -19.13 -1.06
N ASP A 41 6.87 -18.82 -0.50
CA ASP A 41 7.51 -19.63 0.54
C ASP A 41 6.66 -19.77 1.81
N PHE A 42 5.68 -18.88 1.99
CA PHE A 42 4.67 -18.98 3.05
C PHE A 42 3.67 -20.12 2.89
N PHE A 43 3.66 -20.84 1.76
CA PHE A 43 2.66 -21.86 1.44
C PHE A 43 3.28 -23.24 1.12
N PRO A 44 4.06 -23.83 2.03
CA PRO A 44 4.62 -25.18 1.81
C PRO A 44 3.53 -26.22 1.57
N GLU A 45 2.33 -26.03 2.16
CA GLU A 45 1.17 -26.89 1.97
C GLU A 45 0.62 -26.89 0.54
N TYR A 46 0.84 -25.81 -0.22
CA TYR A 46 0.42 -25.71 -1.62
C TYR A 46 1.49 -26.17 -2.61
N GLY A 47 2.74 -26.39 -2.16
CA GLY A 47 3.81 -26.96 -2.98
C GLY A 47 4.32 -26.06 -4.10
N TYR A 48 4.13 -24.74 -4.01
CA TYR A 48 4.75 -23.78 -4.94
C TYR A 48 6.28 -23.89 -4.88
N GLY A 49 6.92 -23.78 -6.03
CA GLY A 49 8.38 -23.97 -6.15
C GLY A 49 8.82 -25.43 -6.13
N LYS A 50 8.03 -26.34 -5.54
CA LYS A 50 8.26 -27.78 -5.57
C LYS A 50 7.69 -28.43 -6.84
N TYR A 51 6.48 -28.03 -7.23
CA TYR A 51 5.79 -28.55 -8.43
C TYR A 51 5.70 -27.43 -9.48
N LYS A 52 6.27 -27.65 -10.67
CA LYS A 52 6.37 -26.62 -11.72
C LYS A 52 5.05 -26.08 -12.21
N ASP A 53 3.99 -26.91 -12.17
CA ASP A 53 2.65 -26.56 -12.66
C ASP A 53 1.78 -25.90 -11.58
N ILE A 54 2.38 -25.49 -10.45
CA ILE A 54 1.75 -24.60 -9.47
C ILE A 54 2.32 -23.21 -9.66
N ILE A 55 1.48 -22.29 -10.11
CA ILE A 55 1.87 -20.92 -10.47
C ILE A 55 1.01 -19.90 -9.71
N THR A 56 1.46 -18.65 -9.68
CA THR A 56 0.69 -17.55 -9.12
C THR A 56 -0.25 -16.93 -10.15
N GLY A 57 -1.26 -16.17 -9.68
CA GLY A 57 -2.18 -15.45 -10.56
C GLY A 57 -1.46 -14.51 -11.54
N ILE A 58 -0.39 -13.84 -11.10
CA ILE A 58 0.39 -12.95 -11.97
C ILE A 58 1.18 -13.70 -13.04
N GLN A 59 1.67 -14.90 -12.72
CA GLN A 59 2.31 -15.78 -13.70
C GLN A 59 1.29 -16.31 -14.72
N PHE A 60 0.09 -16.67 -14.27
CA PHE A 60 -0.99 -17.06 -15.17
C PHE A 60 -1.39 -15.91 -16.10
N GLU A 61 -1.53 -14.69 -15.59
CA GLU A 61 -1.80 -13.49 -16.41
C GLU A 61 -0.72 -13.32 -17.49
N ARG A 62 0.53 -13.56 -17.14
CA ARG A 62 1.64 -13.45 -18.08
C ARG A 62 1.59 -14.53 -19.17
N LEU A 63 1.19 -15.77 -18.84
CA LEU A 63 0.95 -16.83 -19.82
C LEU A 63 -0.21 -16.49 -20.76
N ALA A 64 -1.31 -15.97 -20.21
CA ALA A 64 -2.52 -15.64 -20.97
C ALA A 64 -2.36 -14.41 -21.88
N SER A 65 -1.34 -13.59 -21.65
CA SER A 65 -1.05 -12.38 -22.43
C SER A 65 -0.44 -12.72 -23.80
N ALA A 66 -0.89 -12.04 -24.87
CA ALA A 66 -0.32 -12.19 -26.21
C ALA A 66 1.17 -11.86 -26.29
N SER A 67 1.67 -10.97 -25.43
CA SER A 67 3.10 -10.66 -25.29
C SER A 67 3.82 -11.56 -24.28
N GLY A 68 3.15 -12.59 -23.78
CA GLY A 68 3.70 -13.58 -22.84
C GLY A 68 4.65 -14.57 -23.48
N PRO A 69 5.32 -15.41 -22.67
CA PRO A 69 6.32 -16.37 -23.15
C PRO A 69 5.73 -17.44 -24.08
N THR A 70 4.42 -17.65 -24.02
CA THR A 70 3.66 -18.63 -24.81
C THR A 70 2.74 -17.97 -25.84
N LEU A 71 2.94 -16.68 -26.14
CA LEU A 71 2.14 -15.89 -27.08
C LEU A 71 0.62 -15.95 -26.77
N GLY A 72 0.28 -16.05 -25.49
CA GLY A 72 -1.08 -16.08 -25.00
C GLY A 72 -1.72 -17.48 -24.97
N GLU A 73 -1.02 -18.52 -25.31
CA GLU A 73 -1.49 -19.90 -25.08
C GLU A 73 -1.24 -20.31 -23.63
N ILE A 74 -2.23 -20.92 -23.01
CA ILE A 74 -2.10 -21.42 -21.65
C ILE A 74 -1.41 -22.78 -21.71
N ARG A 75 -0.13 -22.81 -21.29
CA ARG A 75 0.71 -24.00 -21.32
C ARG A 75 1.27 -24.31 -19.94
N ARG A 76 1.39 -25.59 -19.63
CA ARG A 76 2.02 -26.08 -18.39
C ARG A 76 3.51 -25.75 -18.40
N PRO A 77 4.06 -25.17 -17.31
CA PRO A 77 5.48 -24.91 -17.20
C PRO A 77 6.38 -26.17 -17.22
N SER A 78 5.84 -27.33 -16.83
CA SER A 78 6.60 -28.57 -16.74
C SER A 78 6.96 -29.19 -18.11
N ASP A 79 5.97 -29.23 -19.03
CA ASP A 79 6.07 -29.98 -20.28
C ASP A 79 5.54 -29.23 -21.53
N GLY A 80 5.07 -28.00 -21.36
CA GLY A 80 4.53 -27.16 -22.42
C GLY A 80 3.18 -27.60 -22.99
N LYS A 81 2.53 -28.62 -22.43
CA LYS A 81 1.20 -29.07 -22.87
C LYS A 81 0.10 -28.14 -22.39
N ILE A 82 -1.01 -28.13 -23.10
CA ILE A 82 -2.23 -27.42 -22.69
C ILE A 82 -2.89 -28.17 -21.54
N PRO A 83 -3.09 -27.54 -20.37
CA PRO A 83 -3.78 -28.18 -19.24
C PRO A 83 -5.26 -28.38 -19.59
N GLN A 84 -5.81 -29.56 -19.37
CA GLN A 84 -7.22 -29.86 -19.57
C GLN A 84 -8.06 -29.61 -18.29
N LYS A 85 -7.41 -29.62 -17.12
CA LYS A 85 -8.05 -29.34 -15.85
C LYS A 85 -7.19 -28.41 -15.01
N ILE A 86 -7.78 -27.24 -14.64
CA ILE A 86 -7.10 -26.21 -13.86
C ILE A 86 -7.87 -25.91 -12.57
N VAL A 87 -7.13 -25.69 -11.49
CA VAL A 87 -7.70 -25.28 -10.20
C VAL A 87 -7.15 -23.93 -9.80
N PHE A 88 -8.02 -22.99 -9.50
CA PHE A 88 -7.70 -21.69 -8.92
C PHE A 88 -7.95 -21.72 -7.42
N VAL A 89 -6.97 -21.31 -6.63
CA VAL A 89 -7.07 -21.23 -5.17
C VAL A 89 -7.15 -19.76 -4.77
N ALA A 90 -8.36 -19.29 -4.48
CA ALA A 90 -8.59 -17.93 -4.01
C ALA A 90 -8.08 -17.74 -2.56
N CYS A 91 -7.79 -16.51 -2.20
CA CYS A 91 -7.32 -16.12 -0.87
C CYS A 91 -6.04 -16.85 -0.40
N ALA A 92 -5.15 -17.24 -1.33
CA ALA A 92 -3.87 -17.85 -0.94
C ALA A 92 -3.03 -16.84 -0.12
N GLY A 93 -3.02 -17.03 1.21
CA GLY A 93 -2.39 -16.16 2.21
C GLY A 93 -3.19 -14.95 2.65
N SER A 94 -4.24 -14.53 1.95
CA SER A 94 -5.15 -13.49 2.42
C SER A 94 -6.16 -14.03 3.43
N ARG A 95 -6.62 -13.16 4.36
CA ARG A 95 -7.62 -13.50 5.37
C ARG A 95 -7.18 -14.69 6.24
N ASP A 96 -5.88 -14.74 6.48
CA ASP A 96 -5.22 -15.77 7.26
C ASP A 96 -4.39 -15.16 8.38
N PRO A 97 -4.95 -15.01 9.60
CA PRO A 97 -4.22 -14.47 10.74
C PRO A 97 -2.96 -15.28 11.11
N ALA A 98 -2.97 -16.60 10.87
CA ALA A 98 -1.82 -17.45 11.15
C ALA A 98 -0.62 -17.16 10.23
N LYS A 99 -0.88 -16.62 9.04
CA LYS A 99 0.15 -16.15 8.10
C LYS A 99 0.48 -14.66 8.28
N GLY A 100 -0.11 -13.97 9.28
CA GLY A 100 0.12 -12.56 9.55
C GLY A 100 -0.66 -11.61 8.61
N ILE A 101 -1.54 -12.12 7.74
CA ILE A 101 -2.31 -11.33 6.77
C ILE A 101 -3.81 -11.54 6.99
N PRO A 102 -4.43 -10.88 7.99
CA PRO A 102 -5.84 -11.06 8.30
C PRO A 102 -6.78 -10.34 7.33
N TYR A 103 -6.26 -9.41 6.52
CA TYR A 103 -7.05 -8.61 5.59
C TYR A 103 -7.32 -9.32 4.25
N CYS A 104 -8.30 -8.81 3.52
CA CYS A 104 -8.62 -9.24 2.16
C CYS A 104 -7.80 -8.44 1.14
N SER A 105 -7.19 -9.11 0.17
CA SER A 105 -6.49 -8.47 -0.95
C SER A 105 -7.42 -7.89 -2.02
N LYS A 106 -8.74 -7.94 -1.81
CA LYS A 106 -9.80 -7.33 -2.60
C LYS A 106 -9.91 -7.77 -4.07
N ILE A 107 -8.81 -7.70 -4.83
CA ILE A 107 -8.81 -7.89 -6.29
C ILE A 107 -8.82 -9.36 -6.74
N CYS A 108 -8.48 -10.30 -5.84
CA CYS A 108 -8.26 -11.68 -6.24
C CYS A 108 -9.52 -12.40 -6.75
N CYS A 109 -10.71 -12.13 -6.22
CA CYS A 109 -11.95 -12.74 -6.72
C CYS A 109 -12.22 -12.36 -8.18
N MET A 110 -12.01 -11.10 -8.54
CA MET A 110 -12.28 -10.60 -9.88
C MET A 110 -11.27 -11.06 -10.91
N TYR A 111 -9.96 -11.01 -10.59
CA TYR A 111 -8.97 -11.50 -11.55
C TYR A 111 -9.00 -13.04 -11.68
N THR A 112 -9.38 -13.77 -10.61
CA THR A 112 -9.57 -15.21 -10.69
C THR A 112 -10.75 -15.57 -11.60
N ALA A 113 -11.88 -14.86 -11.50
CA ALA A 113 -13.00 -15.02 -12.41
C ALA A 113 -12.56 -14.77 -13.86
N LYS A 114 -11.86 -13.65 -14.13
CA LYS A 114 -11.30 -13.34 -15.45
C LYS A 114 -10.38 -14.46 -15.96
N HIS A 115 -9.48 -14.96 -15.13
CA HIS A 115 -8.54 -16.01 -15.51
C HIS A 115 -9.26 -17.33 -15.86
N ALA A 116 -10.26 -17.70 -15.06
CA ALA A 116 -11.05 -18.90 -15.30
C ALA A 116 -11.84 -18.79 -16.60
N MET A 117 -12.49 -17.64 -16.87
CA MET A 117 -13.17 -17.36 -18.14
C MET A 117 -12.20 -17.42 -19.34
N LEU A 118 -11.03 -16.75 -19.24
CA LEU A 118 -10.02 -16.79 -20.29
C LEU A 118 -9.53 -18.21 -20.57
N TYR A 119 -9.40 -19.04 -19.53
CA TYR A 119 -9.05 -20.43 -19.70
C TYR A 119 -10.15 -21.20 -20.45
N GLN A 120 -11.42 -21.06 -20.06
CA GLN A 120 -12.53 -21.70 -20.75
C GLN A 120 -12.65 -21.33 -22.22
N HIS A 121 -12.41 -20.04 -22.54
CA HIS A 121 -12.45 -19.56 -23.93
C HIS A 121 -11.28 -20.09 -24.78
N LYS A 122 -10.10 -20.34 -24.17
CA LYS A 122 -8.90 -20.75 -24.89
C LYS A 122 -8.70 -22.26 -24.95
N VAL A 123 -9.25 -23.01 -24.01
CA VAL A 123 -9.07 -24.45 -23.89
C VAL A 123 -10.40 -25.15 -24.10
N HIS A 124 -10.65 -25.62 -25.31
CA HIS A 124 -11.86 -26.37 -25.63
C HIS A 124 -11.94 -27.64 -24.80
N ASN A 125 -13.10 -27.89 -24.19
CA ASN A 125 -13.38 -28.99 -23.28
C ASN A 125 -12.52 -29.01 -22.00
N GLY A 126 -11.86 -27.87 -21.68
CA GLY A 126 -11.15 -27.71 -20.43
C GLY A 126 -12.12 -27.58 -19.23
N GLU A 127 -11.70 -28.07 -18.07
CA GLU A 127 -12.43 -27.91 -16.83
C GLU A 127 -11.69 -26.94 -15.90
N SER A 128 -12.37 -25.91 -15.40
CA SER A 128 -11.84 -24.97 -14.41
C SER A 128 -12.62 -25.03 -13.10
N TYR A 129 -11.88 -25.02 -12.00
CA TYR A 129 -12.40 -25.05 -10.64
C TYR A 129 -11.84 -23.86 -9.85
N VAL A 130 -12.68 -23.18 -9.07
CA VAL A 130 -12.29 -22.08 -8.18
C VAL A 130 -12.66 -22.42 -6.74
N PHE A 131 -11.66 -22.65 -5.89
CA PHE A 131 -11.88 -22.71 -4.45
C PHE A 131 -11.93 -21.30 -3.87
N TYR A 132 -13.02 -21.00 -3.15
CA TYR A 132 -13.25 -19.67 -2.55
C TYR A 132 -13.89 -19.77 -1.17
N MET A 133 -13.67 -18.76 -0.32
CA MET A 133 -14.36 -18.65 0.98
C MET A 133 -15.66 -17.87 0.84
N ASP A 134 -15.60 -16.68 0.27
CA ASP A 134 -16.71 -15.86 -0.19
C ASP A 134 -16.24 -15.02 -1.39
N ILE A 135 -17.16 -14.60 -2.24
CA ILE A 135 -16.87 -13.78 -3.41
C ILE A 135 -17.03 -12.31 -3.03
N ARG A 136 -15.97 -11.53 -3.22
CA ARG A 136 -15.96 -10.08 -2.99
C ARG A 136 -15.90 -9.34 -4.32
N ALA A 137 -17.06 -9.18 -4.93
CA ALA A 137 -17.27 -8.50 -6.21
C ALA A 137 -17.84 -7.10 -5.97
N GLY A 138 -17.14 -6.29 -5.18
CA GLY A 138 -17.57 -4.93 -4.84
C GLY A 138 -17.23 -3.94 -5.96
N GLY A 139 -18.16 -3.67 -6.85
CA GLY A 139 -18.03 -2.72 -7.95
C GLY A 139 -19.22 -2.83 -8.90
N LYS A 140 -19.41 -1.81 -9.76
CA LYS A 140 -20.49 -1.82 -10.73
C LYS A 140 -20.28 -2.95 -11.75
N ASN A 141 -21.27 -3.85 -11.88
CA ASN A 141 -21.29 -5.01 -12.77
C ASN A 141 -20.25 -6.11 -12.41
N TYR A 142 -19.67 -6.09 -11.22
CA TYR A 142 -18.68 -7.11 -10.84
C TYR A 142 -19.33 -8.40 -10.42
N GLU A 143 -20.48 -8.35 -9.76
CA GLU A 143 -21.25 -9.53 -9.39
C GLU A 143 -21.81 -10.24 -10.63
N GLU A 144 -22.31 -9.49 -11.59
CA GLU A 144 -22.77 -9.98 -12.89
C GLU A 144 -21.63 -10.64 -13.68
N PHE A 145 -20.43 -10.09 -13.58
CA PHE A 145 -19.23 -10.68 -14.21
C PHE A 145 -18.91 -12.06 -13.63
N VAL A 146 -18.95 -12.21 -12.30
CA VAL A 146 -18.73 -13.52 -11.64
C VAL A 146 -19.86 -14.49 -11.97
N ARG A 147 -21.12 -14.02 -11.97
CA ARG A 147 -22.27 -14.85 -12.35
C ARG A 147 -22.12 -15.37 -13.77
N ARG A 148 -21.70 -14.55 -14.73
CA ARG A 148 -21.43 -14.96 -16.11
C ARG A 148 -20.34 -16.04 -16.15
N ALA A 149 -19.26 -15.90 -15.40
CA ALA A 149 -18.23 -16.94 -15.33
C ALA A 149 -18.79 -18.31 -14.90
N ILE A 150 -19.78 -18.32 -14.00
CA ILE A 150 -20.41 -19.54 -13.51
C ILE A 150 -21.45 -20.07 -14.50
N GLU A 151 -22.38 -19.22 -14.94
CA GLU A 151 -23.59 -19.64 -15.67
C GLU A 151 -23.33 -19.80 -17.18
N GLU A 152 -22.52 -18.92 -17.79
CA GLU A 152 -22.27 -18.92 -19.24
C GLU A 152 -20.95 -19.65 -19.59
N ASP A 153 -19.88 -19.41 -18.83
CA ASP A 153 -18.57 -20.00 -19.13
C ASP A 153 -18.31 -21.34 -18.41
N GLY A 154 -19.25 -21.79 -17.57
CA GLY A 154 -19.21 -23.11 -16.94
C GLY A 154 -18.06 -23.30 -15.93
N VAL A 155 -17.60 -22.23 -15.28
CA VAL A 155 -16.57 -22.30 -14.24
C VAL A 155 -17.14 -22.91 -12.97
N ASN A 156 -16.52 -23.99 -12.47
CA ASN A 156 -16.96 -24.67 -11.26
C ASN A 156 -16.45 -23.96 -10.00
N TYR A 157 -17.35 -23.38 -9.21
CA TYR A 157 -17.04 -22.72 -7.95
C TYR A 157 -17.31 -23.64 -6.76
N ILE A 158 -16.27 -23.90 -5.93
CA ILE A 158 -16.34 -24.74 -4.73
C ILE A 158 -16.11 -23.85 -3.51
N ARG A 159 -17.13 -23.70 -2.66
CA ARG A 159 -17.02 -22.90 -1.44
C ARG A 159 -16.27 -23.66 -0.37
N GLY A 160 -15.01 -23.29 -0.14
CA GLY A 160 -14.17 -23.92 0.85
C GLY A 160 -12.72 -23.49 0.75
N ARG A 161 -11.88 -24.15 1.52
CA ARG A 161 -10.41 -23.93 1.49
C ARG A 161 -9.70 -25.19 1.02
N VAL A 162 -8.65 -24.96 0.24
CA VAL A 162 -7.67 -26.01 -0.07
C VAL A 162 -6.80 -26.22 1.16
N ALA A 163 -6.68 -27.46 1.59
CA ALA A 163 -5.87 -27.85 2.73
C ALA A 163 -4.44 -28.21 2.30
N ARG A 164 -4.30 -28.90 1.17
CA ARG A 164 -3.00 -29.38 0.67
C ARG A 164 -3.04 -29.66 -0.83
N ILE A 165 -1.89 -29.45 -1.48
CA ILE A 165 -1.63 -29.84 -2.86
C ILE A 165 -0.38 -30.73 -2.90
N TYR A 166 -0.46 -31.84 -3.62
CA TYR A 166 0.67 -32.75 -3.82
C TYR A 166 0.57 -33.44 -5.19
N GLU A 167 1.66 -33.98 -5.65
CA GLU A 167 1.72 -34.72 -6.93
C GLU A 167 1.54 -36.22 -6.69
N LYS A 168 0.73 -36.85 -7.54
CA LYS A 168 0.54 -38.31 -7.60
C LYS A 168 0.38 -38.70 -9.08
N ASN A 169 1.19 -39.64 -9.54
CA ASN A 169 1.11 -40.18 -10.91
C ASN A 169 1.18 -39.10 -12.01
N GLY A 170 1.98 -38.03 -11.81
CA GLY A 170 2.14 -36.95 -12.77
C GLY A 170 0.96 -35.96 -12.82
N LYS A 171 0.02 -36.05 -11.88
CA LYS A 171 -1.09 -35.11 -11.69
C LYS A 171 -1.00 -34.40 -10.34
N LEU A 172 -1.47 -33.17 -10.28
CA LEU A 172 -1.60 -32.44 -9.04
C LEU A 172 -2.92 -32.81 -8.35
N ILE A 173 -2.82 -33.28 -7.14
CA ILE A 173 -3.98 -33.62 -6.32
C ILE A 173 -4.27 -32.44 -5.38
N VAL A 174 -5.38 -31.78 -5.58
CA VAL A 174 -5.86 -30.66 -4.76
C VAL A 174 -6.90 -31.20 -3.77
N LYS A 175 -6.55 -31.17 -2.48
CA LYS A 175 -7.45 -31.56 -1.38
C LYS A 175 -8.02 -30.36 -0.68
N GLY A 176 -9.31 -30.32 -0.53
CA GLY A 176 -10.03 -29.26 0.15
C GLY A 176 -11.33 -29.77 0.76
N VAL A 177 -12.19 -28.85 1.12
CA VAL A 177 -13.55 -29.13 1.62
C VAL A 177 -14.56 -28.32 0.84
N ASP A 178 -15.76 -28.85 0.65
CA ASP A 178 -16.91 -28.08 0.17
C ASP A 178 -17.84 -27.81 1.36
N THR A 179 -17.93 -26.55 1.75
CA THR A 179 -18.73 -26.11 2.90
C THR A 179 -20.22 -26.01 2.60
N LEU A 180 -20.63 -26.00 1.32
CA LEU A 180 -22.03 -26.02 0.93
C LEU A 180 -22.61 -27.45 1.05
N LEU A 181 -21.76 -28.47 0.90
CA LEU A 181 -22.11 -29.85 1.02
C LEU A 181 -21.77 -30.42 2.42
N GLY A 182 -21.97 -29.64 3.49
CA GLY A 182 -21.74 -30.09 4.86
C GLY A 182 -20.28 -30.32 5.22
N ALA A 183 -19.35 -29.51 4.65
CA ALA A 183 -17.89 -29.64 4.79
C ALA A 183 -17.37 -31.00 4.27
N SER A 184 -17.96 -31.52 3.20
CA SER A 184 -17.53 -32.76 2.56
C SER A 184 -16.11 -32.62 1.99
N PRO A 185 -15.23 -33.61 2.19
CA PRO A 185 -13.91 -33.63 1.57
C PRO A 185 -14.02 -33.65 0.04
N VAL A 186 -13.22 -32.81 -0.62
CA VAL A 186 -13.14 -32.77 -2.08
C VAL A 186 -11.70 -33.02 -2.49
N GLU A 187 -11.50 -33.87 -3.47
CA GLU A 187 -10.22 -34.15 -4.09
C GLU A 187 -10.36 -33.98 -5.61
N ILE A 188 -9.51 -33.09 -6.19
CA ILE A 188 -9.51 -32.82 -7.63
C ILE A 188 -8.15 -33.14 -8.17
N GLU A 189 -8.12 -33.98 -9.21
CA GLU A 189 -6.91 -34.16 -10.04
C GLU A 189 -6.80 -32.98 -11.04
N ALA A 190 -5.72 -32.24 -11.00
CA ALA A 190 -5.51 -31.09 -11.84
C ALA A 190 -4.21 -31.21 -12.64
N ASP A 191 -4.19 -30.61 -13.81
CA ASP A 191 -2.99 -30.47 -14.65
C ASP A 191 -2.17 -29.24 -14.22
N MET A 192 -2.83 -28.18 -13.75
CA MET A 192 -2.21 -26.95 -13.30
C MET A 192 -3.01 -26.33 -12.14
N VAL A 193 -2.31 -25.69 -11.24
CA VAL A 193 -2.93 -24.93 -10.12
C VAL A 193 -2.44 -23.48 -10.15
N VAL A 194 -3.38 -22.55 -9.94
CA VAL A 194 -3.11 -21.13 -9.88
C VAL A 194 -3.45 -20.59 -8.49
N LEU A 195 -2.46 -20.05 -7.82
CA LEU A 195 -2.61 -19.44 -6.49
C LEU A 195 -2.94 -17.95 -6.62
N ALA A 196 -4.12 -17.55 -6.17
CA ALA A 196 -4.50 -16.16 -6.04
C ALA A 196 -3.92 -15.59 -4.73
N THR A 197 -2.64 -15.24 -4.79
CA THR A 197 -1.83 -14.85 -3.64
C THR A 197 -2.21 -13.47 -3.10
N ALA A 198 -1.96 -13.26 -1.79
CA ALA A 198 -2.21 -11.99 -1.13
C ALA A 198 -1.40 -10.84 -1.73
N GLY A 199 -2.02 -9.66 -1.79
CA GLY A 199 -1.32 -8.40 -2.01
C GLY A 199 -0.80 -7.84 -0.69
N VAL A 200 0.48 -7.50 -0.66
CA VAL A 200 1.17 -6.95 0.52
C VAL A 200 1.80 -5.60 0.18
N ALA A 201 2.12 -4.80 1.18
CA ALA A 201 2.82 -3.54 0.97
C ALA A 201 4.13 -3.74 0.19
N ASN A 202 4.55 -2.72 -0.55
CA ASN A 202 5.77 -2.79 -1.33
C ASN A 202 7.00 -2.90 -0.40
N LYS A 203 8.02 -3.64 -0.85
CA LYS A 203 9.29 -3.70 -0.13
C LYS A 203 9.91 -2.31 0.00
N GLY A 204 10.37 -1.97 1.20
CA GLY A 204 10.92 -0.65 1.49
C GLY A 204 9.87 0.44 1.75
N ALA A 205 8.58 0.10 1.84
CA ALA A 205 7.53 1.07 2.20
C ALA A 205 7.78 1.70 3.57
N GLU A 206 8.21 0.92 4.56
CA GLU A 206 8.57 1.41 5.89
C GLU A 206 9.74 2.41 5.85
N ASP A 207 10.84 2.06 5.18
CA ASP A 207 11.99 2.97 5.01
C ASP A 207 11.60 4.27 4.33
N LEU A 208 10.74 4.18 3.31
CA LEU A 208 10.25 5.35 2.59
C LEU A 208 9.34 6.21 3.49
N ALA A 209 8.45 5.58 4.27
CA ALA A 209 7.60 6.26 5.22
C ALA A 209 8.40 7.04 6.26
N GLN A 210 9.44 6.41 6.81
CA GLN A 210 10.34 7.05 7.76
C GLN A 210 11.08 8.24 7.16
N LYS A 211 11.60 8.11 5.92
CA LYS A 211 12.29 9.20 5.21
C LYS A 211 11.36 10.36 4.87
N MET A 212 10.09 10.08 4.57
CA MET A 212 9.09 11.10 4.27
C MET A 212 8.30 11.59 5.50
N HIS A 213 8.55 11.00 6.68
CA HIS A 213 7.83 11.29 7.92
C HIS A 213 6.30 11.14 7.79
N ILE A 214 5.85 10.08 7.08
CA ILE A 214 4.44 9.74 6.94
C ILE A 214 4.12 8.45 7.71
N SER A 215 2.86 8.31 8.10
CA SER A 215 2.38 7.14 8.84
C SER A 215 2.17 5.94 7.93
N TYR A 216 2.28 4.74 8.50
CA TYR A 216 1.93 3.47 7.87
C TYR A 216 1.20 2.57 8.88
N ASP A 217 0.43 1.62 8.39
CA ASP A 217 -0.33 0.68 9.20
C ASP A 217 0.54 -0.52 9.66
N PRO A 218 0.04 -1.41 10.53
CA PRO A 218 0.77 -2.60 10.97
C PRO A 218 1.17 -3.56 9.83
N TYR A 219 0.59 -3.40 8.64
CA TYR A 219 0.88 -4.20 7.45
C TYR A 219 1.78 -3.46 6.46
N GLN A 220 2.35 -2.32 6.87
CA GLN A 220 3.27 -1.47 6.11
C GLN A 220 2.63 -0.74 4.90
N PHE A 221 1.31 -0.70 4.77
CA PHE A 221 0.67 0.23 3.84
C PHE A 221 0.69 1.65 4.41
N PHE A 222 0.89 2.65 3.55
CA PHE A 222 0.87 4.04 3.98
C PHE A 222 -0.53 4.43 4.49
N ALA A 223 -0.57 5.14 5.61
CA ALA A 223 -1.82 5.57 6.23
C ALA A 223 -2.19 6.99 5.79
N GLU A 224 -3.45 7.16 5.43
CA GLU A 224 -4.05 8.47 5.20
C GLU A 224 -4.26 9.23 6.52
N ALA A 225 -4.35 10.55 6.43
CA ALA A 225 -4.61 11.40 7.60
C ALA A 225 -5.99 11.14 8.23
N HIS A 226 -7.01 10.82 7.43
CA HIS A 226 -8.32 10.41 7.91
C HIS A 226 -9.10 9.68 6.80
N PRO A 227 -9.63 8.46 7.06
CA PRO A 227 -10.20 7.60 6.02
C PRO A 227 -11.44 8.18 5.32
N LYS A 228 -12.18 9.08 5.96
CA LYS A 228 -13.38 9.71 5.41
C LYS A 228 -13.16 11.16 4.93
N LEU A 229 -12.40 11.94 5.69
CA LEU A 229 -12.27 13.39 5.46
C LEU A 229 -11.03 13.76 4.65
N LYS A 230 -9.96 12.97 4.77
CA LYS A 230 -8.66 13.19 4.11
C LYS A 230 -8.12 11.88 3.56
N PRO A 231 -8.84 11.23 2.61
CA PRO A 231 -8.52 9.87 2.17
C PRO A 231 -7.30 9.77 1.26
N VAL A 232 -6.81 10.87 0.74
CA VAL A 232 -5.64 10.94 -0.15
C VAL A 232 -4.50 11.77 0.43
N GLU A 233 -4.72 12.48 1.53
CA GLU A 233 -3.69 13.25 2.24
C GLU A 233 -3.01 12.37 3.31
N THR A 234 -1.73 12.61 3.54
CA THR A 234 -1.01 12.07 4.69
C THR A 234 -1.08 13.05 5.87
N ASN A 235 -0.61 12.61 7.05
CA ASN A 235 -0.44 13.51 8.20
C ASN A 235 0.62 14.60 7.95
N THR A 236 1.50 14.41 6.99
CA THR A 236 2.52 15.39 6.60
C THR A 236 2.00 16.21 5.43
N ALA A 237 1.93 17.53 5.62
CA ALA A 237 1.43 18.45 4.61
C ALA A 237 2.24 18.38 3.31
N GLY A 238 1.56 18.45 2.16
CA GLY A 238 2.17 18.38 0.84
C GLY A 238 2.50 16.98 0.34
N ILE A 239 2.20 15.92 1.12
CA ILE A 239 2.41 14.54 0.69
C ILE A 239 1.04 13.84 0.58
N PHE A 240 0.78 13.26 -0.58
CA PHE A 240 -0.49 12.63 -0.94
C PHE A 240 -0.28 11.17 -1.31
N LEU A 241 -1.32 10.37 -1.17
CA LEU A 241 -1.33 8.93 -1.49
C LEU A 241 -2.25 8.67 -2.67
N ALA A 242 -1.84 7.78 -3.58
CA ALA A 242 -2.70 7.30 -4.64
C ALA A 242 -2.47 5.82 -4.95
N GLY A 243 -3.57 5.07 -5.04
CA GLY A 243 -3.57 3.67 -5.44
C GLY A 243 -3.22 2.68 -4.34
N ALA A 244 -2.68 1.54 -4.74
CA ALA A 244 -2.50 0.37 -3.87
C ALA A 244 -1.38 0.49 -2.84
N CYS A 245 -0.65 1.58 -2.81
CA CYS A 245 0.32 1.87 -1.74
C CYS A 245 -0.35 2.12 -0.37
N GLN A 246 -1.64 2.50 -0.36
CA GLN A 246 -2.44 2.71 0.85
C GLN A 246 -3.14 1.42 1.33
N ALA A 247 -3.64 0.62 0.42
CA ALA A 247 -4.29 -0.66 0.67
C ALA A 247 -4.53 -1.37 -0.67
N PRO A 248 -4.81 -2.68 -0.70
CA PRO A 248 -5.22 -3.36 -1.91
C PRO A 248 -6.44 -2.69 -2.55
N LYS A 249 -6.32 -2.31 -3.82
CA LYS A 249 -7.33 -1.58 -4.60
C LYS A 249 -7.41 -2.11 -6.02
N ASP A 250 -8.59 -2.00 -6.63
CA ASP A 250 -8.78 -2.25 -8.05
C ASP A 250 -8.42 -1.01 -8.91
N ILE A 251 -8.48 -1.16 -10.22
CA ILE A 251 -8.13 -0.09 -11.16
C ILE A 251 -9.08 1.10 -11.05
N PRO A 252 -10.44 0.94 -11.05
CA PRO A 252 -11.37 2.05 -10.90
C PRO A 252 -11.15 2.87 -9.62
N GLU A 253 -10.92 2.21 -8.48
CA GLU A 253 -10.60 2.89 -7.23
C GLU A 253 -9.26 3.62 -7.28
N THR A 254 -8.25 2.98 -7.87
CA THR A 254 -6.93 3.59 -8.05
C THR A 254 -7.02 4.86 -8.89
N VAL A 255 -7.77 4.84 -10.00
CA VAL A 255 -7.99 6.01 -10.86
C VAL A 255 -8.77 7.11 -10.13
N GLY A 256 -9.84 6.74 -9.41
CA GLY A 256 -10.59 7.70 -8.59
C GLY A 256 -9.72 8.36 -7.53
N MET A 257 -8.90 7.58 -6.85
CA MET A 257 -7.97 8.09 -5.84
C MET A 257 -6.87 8.97 -6.43
N ALA A 258 -6.31 8.59 -7.59
CA ALA A 258 -5.33 9.40 -8.30
C ALA A 258 -5.91 10.76 -8.73
N SER A 259 -7.16 10.78 -9.23
CA SER A 259 -7.87 12.01 -9.57
C SER A 259 -8.08 12.89 -8.32
N GLY A 260 -8.46 12.28 -7.19
CA GLY A 260 -8.59 12.97 -5.90
C GLY A 260 -7.27 13.60 -5.44
N ALA A 261 -6.18 12.85 -5.50
CA ALA A 261 -4.84 13.35 -5.15
C ALA A 261 -4.41 14.51 -6.07
N ALA A 262 -4.63 14.39 -7.39
CA ALA A 262 -4.33 15.44 -8.34
C ALA A 262 -5.10 16.74 -8.07
N VAL A 263 -6.40 16.64 -7.75
CA VAL A 263 -7.23 17.80 -7.37
C VAL A 263 -6.72 18.45 -6.09
N LYS A 264 -6.30 17.65 -5.10
CA LYS A 264 -5.74 18.19 -3.85
C LYS A 264 -4.41 18.91 -4.08
N VAL A 265 -3.54 18.39 -4.94
CA VAL A 265 -2.30 19.07 -5.35
C VAL A 265 -2.62 20.36 -6.09
N ALA A 266 -3.58 20.34 -7.03
CA ALA A 266 -4.00 21.55 -7.75
C ALA A 266 -4.60 22.60 -6.80
N SER A 267 -5.41 22.18 -5.83
CA SER A 267 -5.95 23.06 -4.79
C SER A 267 -4.84 23.67 -3.92
N LEU A 268 -3.83 22.89 -3.56
CA LEU A 268 -2.67 23.41 -2.83
C LEU A 268 -1.96 24.51 -3.60
N PHE A 269 -1.73 24.30 -4.90
CA PHE A 269 -1.00 25.27 -5.75
C PHE A 269 -1.82 26.48 -6.17
N SER A 270 -3.15 26.42 -6.09
CA SER A 270 -4.02 27.56 -6.41
C SER A 270 -4.11 28.60 -5.30
N GLN A 271 -3.62 28.30 -4.10
CA GLN A 271 -3.68 29.19 -2.95
C GLN A 271 -2.44 30.06 -2.86
N ALA A 272 -2.63 31.39 -2.77
CA ALA A 272 -1.53 32.33 -2.55
C ALA A 272 -0.89 32.16 -1.15
N ASN A 273 -1.67 31.71 -0.16
CA ASN A 273 -1.24 31.45 1.22
C ASN A 273 -1.79 30.11 1.68
N LEU A 274 -0.95 29.32 2.34
CA LEU A 274 -1.39 28.08 2.96
C LEU A 274 -2.03 28.39 4.32
N VAL A 275 -3.31 28.06 4.45
CA VAL A 275 -4.03 28.06 5.73
C VAL A 275 -3.78 26.72 6.42
N ARG A 276 -3.39 26.76 7.66
CA ARG A 276 -3.11 25.57 8.47
C ARG A 276 -3.70 25.71 9.85
N GLU A 277 -3.75 24.59 10.56
CA GLU A 277 -4.12 24.57 11.97
C GLU A 277 -3.21 25.49 12.80
N PRO A 278 -3.75 26.31 13.68
CA PRO A 278 -2.96 27.23 14.50
C PRO A 278 -2.11 26.55 15.56
N MET A 279 -2.36 25.30 15.87
CA MET A 279 -1.64 24.48 16.86
C MET A 279 -0.24 24.14 16.39
N ILE A 280 0.69 25.01 16.56
CA ILE A 280 2.09 24.78 16.26
C ILE A 280 2.97 25.08 17.46
N ALA A 281 4.15 24.48 17.47
CA ALA A 281 5.15 24.81 18.46
C ALA A 281 5.66 26.26 18.25
N VAL A 282 5.81 26.97 19.33
CA VAL A 282 6.38 28.31 19.36
C VAL A 282 7.55 28.34 20.31
N VAL A 283 8.68 28.90 19.83
CA VAL A 283 9.89 29.07 20.65
C VAL A 283 9.87 30.46 21.28
N ASN A 284 9.94 30.52 22.60
CA ASN A 284 10.09 31.77 23.31
C ASN A 284 11.52 32.28 23.14
N ARG A 285 11.66 33.47 22.52
CA ARG A 285 12.92 34.09 22.22
C ARG A 285 13.26 35.32 23.08
N THR A 286 12.19 35.95 23.61
CA THR A 286 12.27 37.17 24.42
C THR A 286 11.63 36.93 25.77
N ALA A 287 12.37 37.04 26.84
CA ALA A 287 11.85 36.80 28.18
C ALA A 287 11.11 38.03 28.74
N PRO A 288 9.88 37.82 29.21
CA PRO A 288 9.44 38.35 30.50
C PRO A 288 9.94 37.45 31.64
N PRO A 289 10.03 37.90 32.90
CA PRO A 289 10.72 37.22 33.98
C PRO A 289 10.15 35.84 34.41
N LEU A 290 9.08 35.36 33.77
CA LEU A 290 8.39 34.10 34.09
C LEU A 290 8.67 32.94 33.13
N PHE A 291 9.33 33.13 31.98
CA PHE A 291 9.60 32.07 31.02
C PHE A 291 11.07 32.02 30.59
N SER A 292 11.65 30.81 30.60
CA SER A 292 13.03 30.62 30.16
C SER A 292 13.16 30.83 28.65
N THR A 293 14.17 31.58 28.21
CA THR A 293 14.50 31.74 26.78
C THR A 293 15.22 30.53 26.24
N CYS A 294 15.02 30.22 24.95
CA CYS A 294 15.73 29.15 24.27
C CYS A 294 17.26 29.28 24.46
N VAL A 295 17.88 28.23 24.97
CA VAL A 295 19.33 28.16 25.26
C VAL A 295 20.15 27.64 24.08
N GLY A 296 19.52 27.23 22.97
CA GLY A 296 20.22 26.71 21.79
C GLY A 296 20.77 25.30 21.93
N CYS A 297 20.18 24.46 22.77
CA CYS A 297 20.65 23.06 22.97
C CYS A 297 20.19 22.11 21.85
N PHE A 298 19.21 22.48 21.06
CA PHE A 298 18.65 21.75 19.91
C PHE A 298 18.11 20.32 20.19
N MET A 299 17.84 19.97 21.45
CA MET A 299 17.17 18.72 21.80
C MET A 299 15.81 18.60 21.12
N CYS A 300 15.09 19.69 20.95
CA CYS A 300 13.83 19.78 20.22
C CYS A 300 13.98 19.44 18.73
N GLN A 301 15.10 19.80 18.10
CA GLN A 301 15.39 19.47 16.70
C GLN A 301 15.59 17.97 16.54
N THR A 302 16.37 17.34 17.42
CA THR A 302 16.61 15.89 17.40
C THR A 302 15.35 15.09 17.67
N ALA A 303 14.45 15.61 18.54
CA ALA A 303 13.21 14.95 18.94
C ALA A 303 12.08 15.15 17.92
N CYS A 304 12.19 16.08 16.97
CA CYS A 304 11.12 16.41 16.03
C CYS A 304 11.01 15.35 14.92
N PRO A 305 9.93 14.53 14.86
CA PRO A 305 9.78 13.52 13.83
C PRO A 305 9.50 14.12 12.44
N TYR A 306 9.08 15.40 12.37
CA TYR A 306 8.76 16.11 11.14
C TYR A 306 9.88 17.03 10.65
N GLN A 307 11.04 17.05 11.32
CA GLN A 307 12.16 17.94 11.04
C GLN A 307 11.76 19.42 10.92
N ALA A 308 10.73 19.80 11.66
CA ALA A 308 10.15 21.15 11.62
C ALA A 308 10.96 22.20 12.42
N ILE A 309 12.11 21.84 12.99
CA ILE A 309 12.90 22.72 13.83
C ILE A 309 14.23 23.01 13.18
N GLU A 310 14.41 24.26 12.81
CA GLU A 310 15.59 24.82 12.17
C GLU A 310 16.45 25.58 13.20
N ARG A 311 17.67 25.95 12.82
CA ARG A 311 18.55 26.81 13.60
C ARG A 311 18.50 28.23 13.05
N GLU A 312 18.31 29.20 13.91
CA GLU A 312 18.30 30.63 13.54
C GLU A 312 19.34 31.38 14.38
N GLU A 313 20.16 32.13 13.70
CA GLU A 313 21.14 33.02 14.33
C GLU A 313 20.52 34.37 14.67
N ILE A 314 20.56 34.73 15.95
CA ILE A 314 20.23 36.09 16.39
C ILE A 314 21.48 36.93 16.31
N LYS A 315 21.46 38.00 15.48
CA LYS A 315 22.59 38.90 15.26
C LYS A 315 22.30 40.24 15.89
N ASP A 316 23.38 40.92 16.33
CA ASP A 316 23.30 42.31 16.76
C ASP A 316 23.22 43.26 15.54
N ARG A 317 23.14 44.58 15.83
CA ARG A 317 23.09 45.63 14.79
C ARG A 317 24.35 45.69 13.94
N THR A 318 25.44 45.07 14.38
CA THR A 318 26.72 45.03 13.67
C THR A 318 26.89 43.77 12.82
N GLY A 319 25.91 42.85 12.86
CA GLY A 319 25.95 41.58 12.16
C GLY A 319 26.64 40.44 12.92
N LYS A 320 27.14 40.70 14.13
CA LYS A 320 27.76 39.67 14.98
C LYS A 320 26.71 38.76 15.57
N VAL A 321 26.94 37.44 15.46
CA VAL A 321 26.05 36.42 16.04
C VAL A 321 26.09 36.45 17.55
N LEU A 322 24.97 36.80 18.19
CA LEU A 322 24.82 36.82 19.63
C LEU A 322 24.46 35.43 20.18
N LYS A 323 23.58 34.74 19.46
CA LYS A 323 23.05 33.44 19.91
C LYS A 323 22.44 32.69 18.73
N THR A 324 22.52 31.35 18.76
CA THR A 324 21.76 30.47 17.86
C THR A 324 20.63 29.85 18.65
N VAL A 325 19.40 29.94 18.14
CA VAL A 325 18.17 29.45 18.79
C VAL A 325 17.40 28.52 17.86
N ALA A 326 16.49 27.73 18.41
CA ALA A 326 15.56 26.96 17.63
C ALA A 326 14.51 27.89 16.96
N LYS A 327 14.16 27.57 15.72
CA LYS A 327 13.07 28.17 14.95
C LYS A 327 12.16 27.09 14.46
N VAL A 328 10.88 27.21 14.70
CA VAL A 328 9.89 26.28 14.17
C VAL A 328 9.54 26.71 12.75
N ASN A 329 9.70 25.77 11.81
CA ASN A 329 9.15 25.91 10.47
C ASN A 329 7.65 25.61 10.53
N PRO A 330 6.83 26.63 10.34
CA PRO A 330 5.41 26.48 10.51
C PRO A 330 4.75 25.62 9.44
N GLY A 331 5.33 25.47 8.27
CA GLY A 331 4.81 24.60 7.21
C GLY A 331 5.00 23.10 7.49
N LEU A 332 6.03 22.76 8.28
CA LEU A 332 6.35 21.35 8.61
C LEU A 332 5.81 20.91 9.99
N CYS A 333 5.54 21.87 10.89
CA CYS A 333 5.10 21.55 12.25
C CYS A 333 3.68 20.98 12.25
N GLN A 334 3.50 19.78 12.83
CA GLN A 334 2.22 19.10 12.97
C GLN A 334 1.59 19.22 14.37
N GLY A 335 2.12 20.08 15.23
CA GLY A 335 1.55 20.34 16.57
C GLY A 335 1.63 19.17 17.55
N CYS A 336 2.45 18.15 17.31
CA CYS A 336 2.49 16.91 18.09
C CYS A 336 2.99 17.05 19.54
N GLY A 337 3.58 18.21 19.93
CA GLY A 337 4.03 18.48 21.28
C GLY A 337 5.35 17.83 21.72
N THR A 338 5.94 16.92 20.93
CA THR A 338 7.16 16.19 21.32
C THR A 338 8.31 17.16 21.70
N CYS A 339 8.49 18.23 20.95
CA CYS A 339 9.53 19.22 21.23
C CYS A 339 9.34 19.97 22.56
N VAL A 340 8.08 20.12 23.02
CA VAL A 340 7.76 20.74 24.32
C VAL A 340 8.22 19.82 25.45
N ALA A 341 7.90 18.52 25.37
CA ALA A 341 8.29 17.53 26.36
C ALA A 341 9.84 17.40 26.47
N PHE A 342 10.57 17.53 25.36
CA PHE A 342 12.03 17.48 25.35
C PHE A 342 12.74 18.79 25.68
N CYS A 343 12.01 19.90 25.81
CA CYS A 343 12.60 21.21 26.09
C CYS A 343 12.97 21.37 27.57
N ARG A 344 14.25 21.15 27.92
CA ARG A 344 14.74 21.31 29.29
C ARG A 344 14.63 22.74 29.84
N SER A 345 14.75 23.73 28.95
CA SER A 345 14.60 25.15 29.32
C SER A 345 13.14 25.63 29.35
N LYS A 346 12.19 24.76 29.03
CA LYS A 346 10.74 25.10 28.94
C LYS A 346 10.47 26.33 28.08
N SER A 347 11.25 26.52 27.02
CA SER A 347 11.17 27.66 26.13
C SER A 347 10.40 27.36 24.83
N ILE A 348 9.78 26.21 24.73
CA ILE A 348 8.91 25.82 23.61
C ILE A 348 7.55 25.45 24.18
N ASP A 349 6.49 25.94 23.55
CA ASP A 349 5.11 25.64 23.89
C ASP A 349 4.29 25.40 22.62
N ILE A 350 3.07 24.85 22.73
CA ILE A 350 2.12 24.70 21.64
C ILE A 350 1.10 25.83 21.68
N GLN A 351 0.92 26.53 20.58
CA GLN A 351 -0.12 27.54 20.43
C GLN A 351 -1.51 26.92 20.66
N GLY A 352 -2.34 27.59 21.45
CA GLY A 352 -3.68 27.11 21.79
C GLY A 352 -3.75 26.19 23.01
N TYR A 353 -2.61 25.75 23.56
CA TYR A 353 -2.53 24.79 24.68
C TYR A 353 -1.61 25.29 25.81
N SER A 354 -1.46 26.59 25.98
CA SER A 354 -0.80 27.10 27.19
C SER A 354 -1.64 26.79 28.42
N ASN A 355 -1.01 26.67 29.60
CA ASN A 355 -1.72 26.42 30.83
C ASN A 355 -2.83 27.49 31.08
N GLU A 356 -2.57 28.75 30.74
CA GLU A 356 -3.56 29.82 30.88
C GLU A 356 -4.76 29.64 29.97
N GLN A 357 -4.53 29.19 28.71
CA GLN A 357 -5.62 28.90 27.77
C GLN A 357 -6.46 27.72 28.23
N VAL A 358 -5.82 26.61 28.64
CA VAL A 358 -6.51 25.43 29.17
C VAL A 358 -7.30 25.80 30.44
N TYR A 359 -6.72 26.61 31.34
CA TYR A 359 -7.43 27.11 32.53
C TYR A 359 -8.65 27.97 32.16
N ALA A 360 -8.51 28.83 31.17
CA ALA A 360 -9.62 29.67 30.72
C ALA A 360 -10.79 28.83 30.16
N GLU A 361 -10.50 27.80 29.41
CA GLU A 361 -11.51 26.84 28.89
C GLU A 361 -12.21 26.09 30.04
N VAL A 362 -11.45 25.56 31.01
CA VAL A 362 -12.00 24.87 32.17
C VAL A 362 -12.88 25.81 32.97
N MET A 363 -12.45 27.06 33.24
CA MET A 363 -13.23 28.04 33.96
C MET A 363 -14.49 28.47 33.22
N ALA A 364 -14.45 28.55 31.88
CA ALA A 364 -15.63 28.83 31.06
C ALA A 364 -16.67 27.71 31.16
N LEU A 365 -16.24 26.44 31.22
CA LEU A 365 -17.12 25.28 31.41
C LEU A 365 -17.76 25.23 32.81
N LEU A 366 -17.07 25.73 33.84
CA LEU A 366 -17.57 25.74 35.22
C LEU A 366 -18.54 26.91 35.49
N ASN A 367 -18.50 27.95 34.68
CA ASN A 367 -19.34 29.14 34.83
C ASN A 367 -20.60 29.10 33.93
N ASN A 368 -20.82 28.06 33.16
CA ASN A 368 -22.06 27.74 32.45
C ASN A 368 -22.84 26.64 33.20
#